data_669aa0300fd79875fb94ad3e0be70bf7
#
_entry.id   669aa0300fd79875fb94ad3e0be70bf7
#
_cell.length_a   1.000
_cell.length_b   1.000
_cell.length_c   1.000
_cell.angle_alpha   90.00
_cell.angle_beta   90.00
_cell.angle_gamma   90.00
#
_symmetry.space_group_name_H-M   'P 1'
#
loop_
_entity.id
_entity.type
_entity.pdbx_description
1 polymer ?
#
loop_
_entity_poly.entity_id
_entity_poly.type
_entity_poly.pdbx_seq_one_letter_code
_entity_poly.pdbx_strand_id
1 'polypeptide(L)'
;MDQSTAIKFIHDNAENLGGDRNRITIFGVSAGGESVSSQTMHPETSKLISGAIVQSGQGLWNWNRIQNTPRLNDQLKEFCNNLECCEFTNNMEDLVDNLRKCDVWELMDSWWDVEGANDWYAISKDGVFFQDDVIGMGLPDRSGRISLAGRLQSSG
;
A
#
# COMPACT_ATOMS: atom_id res chain seq x y z
N MET A 1 -0.19 7.74 -0.83
CA MET A 1 -0.43 9.19 -1.14
C MET A 1 -0.14 9.49 -2.61
N ASP A 2 1.04 9.16 -3.17
CA ASP A 2 1.41 9.50 -4.56
C ASP A 2 0.45 8.94 -5.60
N GLN A 3 -0.01 7.71 -5.44
CA GLN A 3 -1.03 7.11 -6.32
C GLN A 3 -2.35 7.88 -6.29
N SER A 4 -2.79 8.35 -5.11
CA SER A 4 -4.00 9.18 -4.99
C SER A 4 -3.84 10.51 -5.70
N THR A 5 -2.65 11.12 -5.61
CA THR A 5 -2.31 12.34 -6.33
C THR A 5 -2.34 12.13 -7.84
N ALA A 6 -1.80 11.00 -8.31
CA ALA A 6 -1.83 10.65 -9.74
C ALA A 6 -3.27 10.44 -10.24
N ILE A 7 -4.11 9.73 -9.49
CA ILE A 7 -5.53 9.53 -9.83
C ILE A 7 -6.26 10.88 -9.90
N LYS A 8 -6.03 11.74 -8.90
CA LYS A 8 -6.60 13.08 -8.89
C LYS A 8 -6.15 13.91 -10.11
N PHE A 9 -4.86 13.87 -10.44
CA PHE A 9 -4.34 14.57 -11.61
C PHE A 9 -5.03 14.10 -12.91
N ILE A 10 -5.17 12.79 -13.11
CA ILE A 10 -5.87 12.24 -14.29
C ILE A 10 -7.34 12.66 -14.30
N HIS A 11 -8.02 12.60 -13.15
CA HIS A 11 -9.42 13.02 -13.04
C HIS A 11 -9.59 14.50 -13.41
N ASP A 12 -8.76 15.38 -12.87
CA ASP A 12 -8.87 16.83 -13.06
C ASP A 12 -8.52 17.27 -14.50
N ASN A 13 -7.74 16.47 -15.22
CA ASN A 13 -7.29 16.74 -16.57
C ASN A 13 -7.89 15.82 -17.64
N ALA A 14 -8.87 14.99 -17.28
CA ALA A 14 -9.37 13.93 -18.16
C ALA A 14 -9.80 14.43 -19.54
N GLU A 15 -10.55 15.54 -19.61
CA GLU A 15 -11.01 16.10 -20.88
C GLU A 15 -9.86 16.62 -21.74
N ASN A 16 -8.85 17.24 -21.12
CA ASN A 16 -7.63 17.72 -21.82
C ASN A 16 -6.81 16.55 -22.37
N LEU A 17 -6.91 15.37 -21.73
CA LEU A 17 -6.25 14.13 -22.16
C LEU A 17 -7.11 13.31 -23.13
N GLY A 18 -8.28 13.82 -23.56
CA GLY A 18 -9.20 13.13 -24.47
C GLY A 18 -10.05 12.06 -23.81
N GLY A 19 -10.13 12.04 -22.47
CA GLY A 19 -10.90 11.12 -21.66
C GLY A 19 -12.17 11.73 -21.08
N ASP A 20 -12.82 10.95 -20.24
CA ASP A 20 -14.02 11.35 -19.49
C ASP A 20 -13.78 11.12 -18.00
N ARG A 21 -13.79 12.19 -17.20
CA ARG A 21 -13.57 12.13 -15.74
C ARG A 21 -14.55 11.22 -15.01
N ASN A 22 -15.72 10.98 -15.58
CA ASN A 22 -16.74 10.12 -15.00
C ASN A 22 -16.54 8.64 -15.35
N ARG A 23 -15.55 8.30 -16.17
CA ARG A 23 -15.27 6.93 -16.65
C ARG A 23 -13.83 6.50 -16.44
N ILE A 24 -13.29 6.80 -15.27
CA ILE A 24 -11.93 6.41 -14.89
C ILE A 24 -11.97 5.01 -14.27
N THR A 25 -11.23 4.09 -14.88
CA THR A 25 -11.04 2.74 -14.33
C THR A 25 -9.58 2.55 -13.96
N ILE A 26 -9.33 2.09 -12.74
CA ILE A 26 -7.99 1.71 -12.27
C ILE A 26 -7.84 0.19 -12.27
N PHE A 27 -6.64 -0.30 -12.58
CA PHE A 27 -6.38 -1.74 -12.59
C PHE A 27 -4.95 -2.05 -12.14
N GLY A 28 -4.73 -3.26 -11.64
CA GLY A 28 -3.41 -3.69 -11.19
C GLY A 28 -3.34 -5.17 -10.86
N VAL A 29 -2.13 -5.69 -10.91
CA VAL A 29 -1.80 -7.10 -10.67
C VAL A 29 -0.89 -7.21 -9.44
N SER A 30 -1.09 -8.23 -8.59
CA SER A 30 -0.29 -8.49 -7.39
C SER A 30 -0.28 -7.27 -6.47
N ALA A 31 0.87 -6.69 -6.13
CA ALA A 31 0.98 -5.46 -5.36
C ALA A 31 0.20 -4.28 -5.99
N GLY A 32 0.11 -4.24 -7.34
CA GLY A 32 -0.77 -3.31 -8.04
C GLY A 32 -2.25 -3.57 -7.76
N GLY A 33 -2.66 -4.82 -7.61
CA GLY A 33 -4.02 -5.20 -7.20
C GLY A 33 -4.33 -4.76 -5.76
N GLU A 34 -3.38 -4.92 -4.85
CA GLU A 34 -3.49 -4.42 -3.47
C GLU A 34 -3.62 -2.88 -3.45
N SER A 35 -2.83 -2.20 -4.27
CA SER A 35 -2.91 -0.75 -4.43
C SER A 35 -4.29 -0.32 -4.95
N VAL A 36 -4.80 -0.98 -5.98
CA VAL A 36 -6.15 -0.72 -6.50
C VAL A 36 -7.21 -0.92 -5.43
N SER A 37 -7.15 -2.03 -4.68
CA SER A 37 -8.07 -2.28 -3.55
C SER A 37 -8.02 -1.14 -2.54
N SER A 38 -6.81 -0.70 -2.17
CA SER A 38 -6.59 0.39 -1.22
C SER A 38 -7.19 1.71 -1.70
N GLN A 39 -7.02 2.05 -2.99
CA GLN A 39 -7.58 3.27 -3.57
C GLN A 39 -9.12 3.22 -3.63
N THR A 40 -9.72 2.06 -3.81
CA THR A 40 -11.20 1.93 -3.78
C THR A 40 -11.77 2.12 -2.38
N MET A 41 -11.00 1.84 -1.35
CA MET A 41 -11.40 2.03 0.05
C MET A 41 -11.12 3.43 0.57
N HIS A 42 -10.19 4.17 -0.04
CA HIS A 42 -9.84 5.52 0.38
C HIS A 42 -10.99 6.51 0.09
N PRO A 43 -11.48 7.26 1.10
CA PRO A 43 -12.71 8.05 0.99
C PRO A 43 -12.71 9.08 -0.14
N GLU A 44 -11.57 9.72 -0.40
CA GLU A 44 -11.48 10.74 -1.44
C GLU A 44 -11.21 10.13 -2.83
N THR A 45 -10.24 9.22 -2.93
CA THR A 45 -9.86 8.64 -4.22
C THR A 45 -11.00 7.81 -4.80
N SER A 46 -11.72 7.11 -3.95
CA SER A 46 -12.85 6.28 -4.38
C SER A 46 -13.95 7.06 -5.11
N LYS A 47 -14.11 8.35 -4.85
CA LYS A 47 -15.09 9.21 -5.52
C LYS A 47 -14.66 9.58 -6.95
N LEU A 48 -13.35 9.49 -7.25
CA LEU A 48 -12.76 9.89 -8.52
C LEU A 48 -12.73 8.76 -9.55
N ILE A 49 -13.03 7.53 -9.14
CA ILE A 49 -12.97 6.33 -9.99
C ILE A 49 -14.36 5.75 -10.21
N SER A 50 -14.61 5.24 -11.40
CA SER A 50 -15.88 4.59 -11.79
C SER A 50 -15.76 3.08 -11.88
N GLY A 51 -14.54 2.53 -11.97
CA GLY A 51 -14.28 1.10 -12.05
C GLY A 51 -12.92 0.72 -11.48
N ALA A 52 -12.81 -0.55 -11.04
CA ALA A 52 -11.57 -1.11 -10.56
C ALA A 52 -11.43 -2.58 -10.98
N ILE A 53 -10.23 -2.98 -11.44
CA ILE A 53 -9.90 -4.36 -11.78
C ILE A 53 -8.74 -4.79 -10.89
N VAL A 54 -9.00 -5.72 -10.00
CA VAL A 54 -8.03 -6.28 -9.05
C VAL A 54 -7.65 -7.67 -9.51
N GLN A 55 -6.37 -7.88 -9.81
CA GLN A 55 -5.84 -9.15 -10.27
C GLN A 55 -4.81 -9.68 -9.27
N SER A 56 -5.10 -10.84 -8.66
CA SER A 56 -4.15 -11.54 -7.77
C SER A 56 -3.53 -10.68 -6.67
N GLY A 57 -4.29 -9.72 -6.12
CA GLY A 57 -3.89 -8.85 -5.04
C GLY A 57 -5.13 -8.27 -4.37
N GLN A 58 -5.45 -8.79 -3.17
CA GLN A 58 -6.55 -8.26 -2.38
C GLN A 58 -5.98 -7.49 -1.20
N GLY A 59 -6.28 -6.21 -1.08
CA GLY A 59 -5.78 -5.35 -0.01
C GLY A 59 -6.13 -5.83 1.42
N LEU A 60 -7.15 -6.68 1.55
CA LEU A 60 -7.54 -7.26 2.83
C LEU A 60 -6.68 -8.47 3.25
N TRP A 61 -5.92 -9.07 2.33
CA TRP A 61 -5.13 -10.26 2.62
C TRP A 61 -4.01 -9.99 3.63
N ASN A 62 -3.33 -8.85 3.50
CA ASN A 62 -2.21 -8.49 4.36
C ASN A 62 -2.61 -7.68 5.60
N TRP A 63 -3.88 -7.29 5.72
CA TRP A 63 -4.35 -6.41 6.79
C TRP A 63 -4.13 -6.98 8.20
N ASN A 64 -4.27 -8.29 8.37
CA ASN A 64 -4.07 -8.96 9.66
C ASN A 64 -2.59 -9.05 10.10
N ARG A 65 -1.65 -8.76 9.22
CA ARG A 65 -0.21 -8.86 9.50
C ARG A 65 0.38 -7.61 10.14
N ILE A 66 -0.27 -6.46 9.95
CA ILE A 66 0.24 -5.14 10.36
C ILE A 66 0.18 -4.89 11.87
N GLN A 67 -0.69 -5.55 12.58
CA GLN A 67 -0.98 -5.22 13.97
C GLN A 67 0.06 -5.77 14.96
N ASN A 68 1.12 -6.42 14.51
CA ASN A 68 2.14 -6.96 15.39
C ASN A 68 3.35 -6.01 15.51
N THR A 69 3.12 -4.85 16.14
CA THR A 69 4.15 -3.83 16.39
C THR A 69 5.43 -4.37 17.06
N PRO A 70 5.39 -5.32 18.04
CA PRO A 70 6.61 -5.89 18.59
C PRO A 70 7.45 -6.59 17.53
N ARG A 71 6.85 -7.40 16.67
CA ARG A 71 7.57 -8.11 15.60
C ARG A 71 8.20 -7.14 14.60
N LEU A 72 7.50 -6.08 14.24
CA LEU A 72 8.03 -5.05 13.34
C LEU A 72 9.29 -4.39 13.92
N ASN A 73 9.29 -4.08 15.22
CA ASN A 73 10.46 -3.51 15.89
C ASN A 73 11.66 -4.49 15.91
N ASP A 74 11.40 -5.77 16.15
CA ASP A 74 12.45 -6.79 16.10
C ASP A 74 13.03 -6.93 14.69
N GLN A 75 12.20 -6.92 13.67
CA GLN A 75 12.62 -6.96 12.27
C GLN A 75 13.40 -5.70 11.87
N LEU A 76 12.96 -4.50 12.28
CA LEU A 76 13.70 -3.26 12.04
C LEU A 76 15.08 -3.28 12.72
N LYS A 77 15.15 -3.85 13.91
CA LYS A 77 16.42 -4.02 14.63
C LYS A 77 17.34 -5.01 13.91
N GLU A 78 16.82 -6.13 13.46
CA GLU A 78 17.55 -7.11 12.66
C GLU A 78 18.05 -6.49 11.36
N PHE A 79 17.17 -5.80 10.63
CA PHE A 79 17.51 -5.08 9.42
C PHE A 79 18.64 -4.09 9.62
N CYS A 80 18.57 -3.26 10.66
CA CYS A 80 19.60 -2.28 10.98
C CYS A 80 20.91 -2.94 11.38
N ASN A 81 20.85 -4.06 12.11
CA ASN A 81 22.05 -4.82 12.51
C ASN A 81 22.77 -5.48 11.31
N ASN A 82 22.07 -5.74 10.22
CA ASN A 82 22.65 -6.27 8.98
C ASN A 82 23.37 -5.19 8.17
N LEU A 83 23.24 -3.92 8.55
CA LEU A 83 23.80 -2.76 7.87
C LEU A 83 24.90 -2.13 8.71
N GLU A 84 26.13 -2.05 8.19
CA GLU A 84 27.23 -1.38 8.89
C GLU A 84 26.99 0.13 9.10
N CYS A 85 26.16 0.71 8.23
CA CYS A 85 25.81 2.14 8.21
C CYS A 85 24.65 2.52 9.13
N CYS A 86 23.94 1.54 9.72
CA CYS A 86 22.76 1.79 10.54
C CYS A 86 23.02 1.49 12.01
N GLU A 87 22.70 2.44 12.87
CA GLU A 87 22.58 2.23 14.31
C GLU A 87 21.11 2.22 14.70
N PHE A 88 20.64 1.08 15.25
CA PHE A 88 19.25 0.95 15.66
C PHE A 88 18.94 1.87 16.84
N THR A 89 17.83 2.58 16.76
CA THR A 89 17.27 3.39 17.84
C THR A 89 15.74 3.23 17.88
N ASN A 90 15.16 3.37 19.07
CA ASN A 90 13.70 3.36 19.24
C ASN A 90 13.03 4.68 18.82
N ASN A 91 13.81 5.72 18.55
CA ASN A 91 13.33 6.96 17.97
C ASN A 91 13.24 6.78 16.45
N MET A 92 12.02 6.83 15.88
CA MET A 92 11.81 6.62 14.45
C MET A 92 12.44 7.69 13.58
N GLU A 93 12.51 8.95 14.01
CA GLU A 93 13.15 10.02 13.24
C GLU A 93 14.65 9.77 13.14
N ASP A 94 15.30 9.47 14.26
CA ASP A 94 16.73 9.15 14.30
C ASP A 94 17.04 7.88 13.48
N LEU A 95 16.18 6.87 13.55
CA LEU A 95 16.34 5.63 12.78
C LEU A 95 16.27 5.90 11.27
N VAL A 96 15.29 6.67 10.82
CA VAL A 96 15.17 7.07 9.42
C VAL A 96 16.39 7.88 8.97
N ASP A 97 16.91 8.77 9.80
CA ASP A 97 18.10 9.55 9.49
C ASP A 97 19.37 8.69 9.47
N ASN A 98 19.45 7.62 10.26
CA ASN A 98 20.51 6.63 10.16
C ASN A 98 20.43 5.85 8.84
N LEU A 99 19.25 5.34 8.50
CA LEU A 99 19.02 4.62 7.24
C LEU A 99 19.30 5.46 5.99
N ARG A 100 19.03 6.76 6.03
CA ARG A 100 19.34 7.69 4.92
C ARG A 100 20.83 7.85 4.62
N LYS A 101 21.71 7.45 5.55
CA LYS A 101 23.16 7.48 5.35
C LYS A 101 23.68 6.25 4.62
N CYS A 102 22.87 5.19 4.55
CA CYS A 102 23.23 3.93 3.93
C CYS A 102 23.12 3.99 2.40
N ASP A 103 23.94 3.20 1.72
CA ASP A 103 23.80 3.00 0.29
C ASP A 103 22.48 2.26 -0.03
N VAL A 104 21.82 2.67 -1.10
CA VAL A 104 20.51 2.11 -1.47
C VAL A 104 20.58 0.61 -1.80
N TRP A 105 21.70 0.14 -2.36
CA TRP A 105 21.87 -1.26 -2.72
C TRP A 105 22.11 -2.12 -1.49
N GLU A 106 22.86 -1.61 -0.50
CA GLU A 106 23.03 -2.27 0.80
C GLU A 106 21.68 -2.40 1.53
N LEU A 107 20.85 -1.35 1.49
CA LEU A 107 19.49 -1.40 2.04
C LEU A 107 18.63 -2.47 1.35
N MET A 108 18.72 -2.57 0.03
CA MET A 108 17.94 -3.54 -0.71
C MET A 108 18.40 -4.98 -0.49
N ASP A 109 19.69 -5.21 -0.44
CA ASP A 109 20.25 -6.56 -0.21
C ASP A 109 19.96 -7.04 1.22
N SER A 110 20.19 -6.19 2.23
CA SER A 110 19.86 -6.50 3.63
C SER A 110 18.40 -6.82 3.90
N TRP A 111 17.51 -6.25 3.10
CA TRP A 111 16.08 -6.49 3.22
C TRP A 111 15.70 -7.97 3.07
N TRP A 112 16.31 -8.67 2.10
CA TRP A 112 16.01 -10.06 1.82
C TRP A 112 16.49 -11.02 2.89
N ASP A 113 17.45 -10.60 3.70
CA ASP A 113 18.05 -11.41 4.77
C ASP A 113 17.26 -11.34 6.09
N VAL A 114 16.27 -10.44 6.19
CA VAL A 114 15.42 -10.32 7.38
C VAL A 114 14.34 -11.38 7.39
N GLU A 115 14.24 -12.15 8.46
CA GLU A 115 13.22 -13.19 8.62
C GLU A 115 11.81 -12.58 8.58
N GLY A 116 11.01 -13.05 7.63
CA GLY A 116 9.63 -12.59 7.47
C GLY A 116 9.51 -11.20 6.83
N ALA A 117 10.51 -10.76 6.06
CA ALA A 117 10.49 -9.49 5.33
C ALA A 117 9.23 -9.29 4.47
N ASN A 118 8.62 -10.36 3.99
CA ASN A 118 7.34 -10.31 3.26
C ASN A 118 6.18 -9.74 4.09
N ASP A 119 6.27 -9.73 5.42
CA ASP A 119 5.24 -9.17 6.29
C ASP A 119 5.28 -7.62 6.32
N TRP A 120 6.38 -7.00 5.84
CA TRP A 120 6.57 -5.54 5.83
C TRP A 120 5.77 -4.83 4.73
N TYR A 121 5.34 -5.58 3.71
CA TYR A 121 4.50 -5.02 2.63
C TYR A 121 3.05 -4.81 3.05
N ALA A 122 2.77 -4.98 4.33
CA ALA A 122 1.43 -4.81 4.82
C ALA A 122 1.03 -3.33 4.87
N ILE A 123 -0.20 -3.05 4.47
CA ILE A 123 -0.82 -1.73 4.56
C ILE A 123 -1.03 -1.41 6.04
N SER A 124 -0.56 -0.26 6.53
CA SER A 124 -0.76 0.14 7.92
C SER A 124 -1.81 1.23 8.07
N LYS A 125 -2.49 1.21 9.21
CA LYS A 125 -3.34 2.30 9.64
C LYS A 125 -2.45 3.47 10.06
N ASP A 126 -2.39 4.49 9.23
CA ASP A 126 -1.54 5.66 9.42
C ASP A 126 -2.31 6.89 9.96
N GLY A 127 -3.64 6.77 10.07
CA GLY A 127 -4.51 7.87 10.49
C GLY A 127 -4.68 8.97 9.44
N VAL A 128 -4.05 8.84 8.29
CA VAL A 128 -4.09 9.81 7.18
C VAL A 128 -4.73 9.21 5.95
N PHE A 129 -4.16 8.14 5.40
CA PHE A 129 -4.72 7.43 4.25
C PHE A 129 -5.81 6.46 4.72
N PHE A 130 -5.53 5.67 5.75
CA PHE A 130 -6.51 4.81 6.42
C PHE A 130 -6.77 5.35 7.83
N GLN A 131 -7.87 6.09 7.99
CA GLN A 131 -8.26 6.71 9.27
C GLN A 131 -8.81 5.68 10.26
N ASP A 132 -9.53 4.67 9.76
CA ASP A 132 -10.17 3.63 10.53
C ASP A 132 -9.72 2.22 10.13
N ASP A 133 -10.11 1.22 10.92
CA ASP A 133 -9.91 -0.17 10.57
C ASP A 133 -10.67 -0.49 9.26
N VAL A 134 -9.93 -0.86 8.23
CA VAL A 134 -10.48 -1.15 6.89
C VAL A 134 -11.52 -2.27 6.94
N ILE A 135 -11.39 -3.21 7.89
CA ILE A 135 -12.39 -4.28 8.08
C ILE A 135 -13.71 -3.70 8.61
N GLY A 136 -13.64 -2.64 9.44
CA GLY A 136 -14.79 -1.94 9.98
C GLY A 136 -15.41 -0.90 9.03
N MET A 137 -14.66 -0.44 8.02
CA MET A 137 -15.15 0.60 7.11
C MET A 137 -16.26 0.12 6.16
N GLY A 138 -16.44 -1.19 5.98
CA GLY A 138 -17.33 -1.70 4.94
C GLY A 138 -16.92 -1.21 3.55
N LEU A 139 -17.33 -1.89 2.49
CA LEU A 139 -17.24 -1.30 1.15
C LEU A 139 -18.18 -0.06 1.15
N PRO A 140 -17.72 1.13 0.72
CA PRO A 140 -18.58 2.29 0.63
C PRO A 140 -19.84 1.90 -0.13
N ASP A 141 -21.01 2.25 0.42
CA ASP A 141 -22.28 2.01 -0.23
C ASP A 141 -22.28 2.71 -1.59
N ARG A 142 -21.98 1.94 -2.61
CA ARG A 142 -21.98 2.36 -3.99
C ARG A 142 -23.05 1.57 -4.72
N SER A 143 -24.29 1.96 -4.46
CA SER A 143 -25.38 1.52 -5.29
C SER A 143 -25.11 1.92 -6.76
N GLY A 144 -24.31 1.11 -7.44
CA GLY A 144 -24.36 1.02 -8.86
C GLY A 144 -23.12 1.17 -9.72
N ARG A 145 -21.85 1.28 -9.24
CA ARG A 145 -20.78 1.62 -10.20
C ARG A 145 -19.39 0.98 -10.05
N ILE A 146 -19.12 0.08 -9.13
CA ILE A 146 -17.85 -0.64 -9.12
C ILE A 146 -18.08 -2.11 -9.45
N SER A 147 -17.60 -2.54 -10.63
CA SER A 147 -17.47 -3.96 -10.96
C SER A 147 -16.11 -4.43 -10.48
N LEU A 148 -16.07 -5.22 -9.43
CA LEU A 148 -14.85 -5.93 -8.98
C LEU A 148 -14.76 -7.22 -9.78
N ALA A 149 -13.80 -7.32 -10.70
CA ALA A 149 -13.43 -8.56 -11.36
C ALA A 149 -12.14 -9.10 -10.69
N GLY A 150 -12.29 -10.04 -9.79
CA GLY A 150 -11.19 -10.76 -9.15
C GLY A 150 -11.15 -12.21 -9.62
N ARG A 151 -10.00 -12.71 -10.05
CA ARG A 151 -9.77 -14.13 -10.23
C ARG A 151 -8.89 -14.61 -9.06
N LEU A 152 -9.45 -15.47 -8.22
CA LEU A 152 -8.66 -16.23 -7.26
C LEU A 152 -7.89 -17.29 -8.04
N GLN A 153 -6.58 -17.22 -8.07
CA GLN A 153 -5.75 -18.33 -8.50
C GLN A 153 -5.56 -19.21 -7.27
N SER A 154 -6.19 -20.39 -7.27
CA SER A 154 -5.86 -21.43 -6.32
C SER A 154 -4.47 -21.94 -6.66
N SER A 155 -3.49 -21.71 -5.77
CA SER A 155 -2.23 -22.45 -5.79
C SER A 155 -2.56 -23.92 -5.51
N GLY A 156 -2.41 -24.77 -6.52
CA GLY A 156 -2.33 -26.21 -6.38
C GLY A 156 -1.02 -26.63 -5.72
#